data_4b8c42525190c7580dc339f89c0edfc5
#
_entry.id   4b8c42525190c7580dc339f89c0edfc5
#
_cell.length_a   1.000
_cell.length_b   1.000
_cell.length_c   1.000
_cell.angle_alpha   90.00
_cell.angle_beta   90.00
_cell.angle_gamma   90.00
#
_symmetry.space_group_name_H-M   'P 1'
#
loop_
_entity.id
_entity.type
_entity.pdbx_description
1 polymer ?
#
loop_
_entity_poly.entity_id
_entity_poly.type
_entity_poly.pdbx_seq_one_letter_code
_entity_poly.pdbx_strand_id
1 'polypeptide(L)'
;MFCENCGNKLPEESKFCPSCGASITHVNVDSSSEKLLDTEIQLSVRPSYKFGYMLLPELIVCGIFSLMMGLIFGIADLRMGIVAFLINFVILFTTVILKAIITKKQYNNFCYDFYKTKVVYKDKFLNLSEKEVKYKYIREITMRQTFVQRYFNLGDIILFTNAENSYGNGIRIVNVENVEDIYKNIKSIINI
;
A
#
# COMPACT_ATOMS: atom_id res chain seq x y z
N MET A 1 -14.84 -38.79 22.38
CA MET A 1 -15.92 -38.58 21.41
C MET A 1 -16.41 -39.93 20.89
N PHE A 2 -17.54 -40.00 20.17
CA PHE A 2 -18.05 -41.25 19.56
C PHE A 2 -18.04 -41.14 18.04
N CYS A 3 -17.82 -42.27 17.36
CA CYS A 3 -17.84 -42.32 15.90
C CYS A 3 -19.27 -42.19 15.37
N GLU A 4 -19.51 -41.23 14.49
CA GLU A 4 -20.84 -40.99 13.90
C GLU A 4 -21.32 -42.17 13.02
N ASN A 5 -20.38 -42.96 12.46
CA ASN A 5 -20.69 -44.07 11.59
C ASN A 5 -20.99 -45.39 12.34
N CYS A 6 -20.33 -45.69 13.49
CA CYS A 6 -20.48 -46.96 14.17
C CYS A 6 -20.77 -46.83 15.68
N GLY A 7 -20.83 -45.61 16.25
CA GLY A 7 -21.12 -45.36 17.64
C GLY A 7 -20.02 -45.72 18.62
N ASN A 8 -18.87 -46.21 18.17
CA ASN A 8 -17.81 -46.65 19.06
C ASN A 8 -17.04 -45.48 19.66
N LYS A 9 -16.55 -45.62 20.90
CA LYS A 9 -15.79 -44.56 21.61
C LYS A 9 -14.41 -44.41 20.99
N LEU A 10 -14.08 -43.16 20.63
CA LEU A 10 -12.85 -42.79 19.94
C LEU A 10 -11.84 -42.19 20.94
N PRO A 11 -10.54 -42.48 20.78
CA PRO A 11 -9.47 -41.69 21.40
C PRO A 11 -9.46 -40.26 20.90
N GLU A 12 -9.01 -39.28 21.70
CA GLU A 12 -9.14 -37.84 21.41
C GLU A 12 -8.33 -37.34 20.23
N GLU A 13 -7.36 -38.10 19.71
CA GLU A 13 -6.48 -37.65 18.58
C GLU A 13 -6.53 -38.58 17.34
N SER A 14 -7.49 -39.49 17.25
CA SER A 14 -7.50 -40.45 16.15
C SER A 14 -8.09 -39.89 14.87
N LYS A 15 -7.33 -39.96 13.76
CA LYS A 15 -7.76 -39.53 12.41
C LYS A 15 -8.74 -40.50 11.76
N PHE A 16 -8.80 -41.74 12.24
CA PHE A 16 -9.67 -42.82 11.72
C PHE A 16 -10.27 -43.59 12.86
N CYS A 17 -11.49 -44.07 12.74
CA CYS A 17 -12.11 -44.94 13.70
C CYS A 17 -11.43 -46.31 13.68
N PRO A 18 -10.88 -46.81 14.83
CA PRO A 18 -10.20 -48.09 14.84
C PRO A 18 -11.17 -49.29 14.67
N SER A 19 -12.45 -49.04 14.78
CA SER A 19 -13.48 -50.09 14.70
C SER A 19 -14.11 -50.24 13.31
N CYS A 20 -14.32 -49.15 12.59
CA CYS A 20 -14.97 -49.16 11.24
C CYS A 20 -14.16 -48.53 10.15
N GLY A 21 -12.97 -48.00 10.41
CA GLY A 21 -12.10 -47.35 9.42
C GLY A 21 -12.60 -46.00 8.88
N ALA A 22 -13.76 -45.52 9.34
CA ALA A 22 -14.28 -44.22 8.88
C ALA A 22 -13.32 -43.07 9.26
N SER A 23 -13.04 -42.19 8.31
CA SER A 23 -12.24 -40.98 8.56
C SER A 23 -13.02 -40.04 9.50
N ILE A 24 -12.37 -39.63 10.58
CA ILE A 24 -12.93 -38.68 11.53
C ILE A 24 -12.51 -37.29 11.01
N THR A 25 -13.39 -36.59 10.35
CA THR A 25 -13.21 -35.16 10.06
C THR A 25 -13.39 -34.41 11.38
N HIS A 26 -12.27 -34.12 12.06
CA HIS A 26 -12.28 -33.10 13.08
C HIS A 26 -12.66 -31.81 12.37
N VAL A 27 -13.91 -31.38 12.50
CA VAL A 27 -14.29 -30.02 12.16
C VAL A 27 -13.47 -29.13 13.08
N ASN A 28 -12.38 -28.59 12.55
CA ASN A 28 -11.57 -27.63 13.27
C ASN A 28 -12.48 -26.41 13.52
N VAL A 29 -13.03 -26.32 14.73
CA VAL A 29 -13.82 -25.19 15.22
C VAL A 29 -13.00 -23.89 15.16
N ASP A 30 -11.67 -24.00 15.11
CA ASP A 30 -10.76 -22.86 15.02
C ASP A 30 -10.86 -22.08 13.69
N SER A 31 -11.21 -22.72 12.57
CA SER A 31 -11.27 -22.04 11.27
C SER A 31 -12.49 -21.13 11.08
N SER A 32 -13.57 -21.39 11.78
CA SER A 32 -14.79 -20.57 11.71
C SER A 32 -14.74 -19.37 12.65
N SER A 33 -14.12 -19.50 13.82
CA SER A 33 -13.88 -18.39 14.75
C SER A 33 -12.78 -17.45 14.24
N GLU A 34 -11.73 -17.98 13.61
CA GLU A 34 -10.68 -17.18 12.97
C GLU A 34 -11.25 -16.37 11.78
N LYS A 35 -12.17 -16.94 11.02
CA LYS A 35 -12.81 -16.29 9.88
C LYS A 35 -13.79 -15.17 10.29
N LEU A 36 -14.45 -15.28 11.43
CA LEU A 36 -15.31 -14.24 12.01
C LEU A 36 -14.51 -13.10 12.65
N LEU A 37 -13.38 -13.40 13.27
CA LEU A 37 -12.46 -12.43 13.87
C LEU A 37 -11.72 -11.57 12.84
N ASP A 38 -11.54 -12.08 11.62
CA ASP A 38 -10.85 -11.39 10.51
C ASP A 38 -11.77 -10.48 9.68
N THR A 39 -13.01 -10.25 10.12
CA THR A 39 -13.96 -9.42 9.37
C THR A 39 -13.97 -7.97 9.85
N GLU A 40 -13.45 -7.67 11.04
CA GLU A 40 -13.43 -6.34 11.62
C GLU A 40 -12.14 -5.60 11.28
N ILE A 41 -12.27 -4.45 10.61
CA ILE A 41 -11.15 -3.56 10.26
C ILE A 41 -10.77 -2.78 11.51
N GLN A 42 -9.57 -2.98 12.03
CA GLN A 42 -9.06 -2.26 13.19
C GLN A 42 -8.51 -0.88 12.83
N LEU A 43 -7.86 -0.78 11.66
CA LEU A 43 -7.29 0.46 11.17
C LEU A 43 -7.33 0.47 9.64
N SER A 44 -7.80 1.56 9.05
CA SER A 44 -7.74 1.78 7.60
C SER A 44 -6.82 2.95 7.31
N VAL A 45 -5.75 2.71 6.57
CA VAL A 45 -4.75 3.72 6.21
C VAL A 45 -4.85 4.01 4.71
N ARG A 46 -4.90 5.28 4.36
CA ARG A 46 -4.91 5.74 2.97
C ARG A 46 -3.75 6.69 2.71
N PRO A 47 -3.10 6.61 1.55
CA PRO A 47 -2.13 7.61 1.14
C PRO A 47 -2.76 9.01 1.07
N SER A 48 -2.05 10.01 1.54
CA SER A 48 -2.50 11.40 1.45
C SER A 48 -1.87 12.11 0.25
N TYR A 49 -2.70 12.77 -0.57
CA TYR A 49 -2.24 13.57 -1.68
C TYR A 49 -2.08 15.03 -1.24
N LYS A 50 -0.85 15.47 -1.02
CA LYS A 50 -0.53 16.88 -0.75
C LYS A 50 -0.08 17.56 -2.05
N PHE A 51 -0.87 18.49 -2.53
CA PHE A 51 -0.63 19.22 -3.77
C PHE A 51 0.77 19.86 -3.83
N GLY A 52 1.16 20.58 -2.78
CA GLY A 52 2.47 21.23 -2.72
C GLY A 52 3.64 20.23 -2.77
N TYR A 53 3.54 19.11 -2.06
CA TYR A 53 4.58 18.08 -2.05
C TYR A 53 4.77 17.44 -3.44
N MET A 54 3.67 17.16 -4.14
CA MET A 54 3.72 16.43 -5.42
C MET A 54 4.06 17.32 -6.61
N LEU A 55 3.53 18.55 -6.63
CA LEU A 55 3.63 19.43 -7.81
C LEU A 55 4.82 20.39 -7.78
N LEU A 56 5.23 20.88 -6.60
CA LEU A 56 6.30 21.87 -6.50
C LEU A 56 7.60 21.44 -7.20
N PRO A 57 8.14 20.24 -6.97
CA PRO A 57 9.37 19.79 -7.63
C PRO A 57 9.23 19.73 -9.16
N GLU A 58 8.10 19.25 -9.64
CA GLU A 58 7.84 19.11 -11.08
C GLU A 58 7.68 20.47 -11.77
N LEU A 59 7.01 21.41 -11.12
CA LEU A 59 6.86 22.78 -11.62
C LEU A 59 8.21 23.51 -11.69
N ILE A 60 9.09 23.32 -10.71
CA ILE A 60 10.44 23.89 -10.72
C ILE A 60 11.24 23.34 -11.90
N VAL A 61 11.25 22.03 -12.08
CA VAL A 61 11.94 21.36 -13.21
C VAL A 61 11.38 21.84 -14.56
N CYS A 62 10.06 21.93 -14.68
CA CYS A 62 9.37 22.44 -15.86
C CYS A 62 9.79 23.89 -16.18
N GLY A 63 9.83 24.76 -15.15
CA GLY A 63 10.25 26.16 -15.31
C GLY A 63 11.71 26.30 -15.76
N ILE A 64 12.62 25.58 -15.12
CA ILE A 64 14.04 25.58 -15.48
C ILE A 64 14.26 25.08 -16.91
N PHE A 65 13.63 23.98 -17.29
CA PHE A 65 13.76 23.42 -18.64
C PHE A 65 13.21 24.36 -19.71
N SER A 66 12.05 24.97 -19.47
CA SER A 66 11.46 25.97 -20.39
C SER A 66 12.35 27.19 -20.55
N LEU A 67 12.95 27.66 -19.42
CA LEU A 67 13.88 28.80 -19.46
C LEU A 67 15.12 28.47 -20.30
N MET A 68 15.71 27.28 -20.10
CA MET A 68 16.87 26.86 -20.90
C MET A 68 16.55 26.81 -22.39
N MET A 69 15.40 26.24 -22.76
CA MET A 69 14.96 26.20 -24.16
C MET A 69 14.75 27.64 -24.74
N GLY A 70 14.14 28.53 -23.97
CA GLY A 70 13.98 29.93 -24.34
C GLY A 70 15.32 30.65 -24.59
N LEU A 71 16.32 30.40 -23.74
CA LEU A 71 17.65 30.98 -23.89
C LEU A 71 18.37 30.44 -25.12
N ILE A 72 18.33 29.14 -25.40
CA ILE A 72 18.97 28.54 -26.58
C ILE A 72 18.46 29.15 -27.86
N PHE A 73 17.16 29.26 -28.03
CA PHE A 73 16.56 29.88 -29.22
C PHE A 73 16.67 31.43 -29.24
N GLY A 74 16.74 32.04 -28.07
CA GLY A 74 16.88 33.46 -27.89
C GLY A 74 18.25 34.03 -28.30
N ILE A 75 19.29 33.19 -28.39
CA ILE A 75 20.62 33.58 -28.89
C ILE A 75 20.55 34.01 -30.38
N ALA A 76 19.70 33.34 -31.15
CA ALA A 76 19.54 33.68 -32.60
C ALA A 76 18.56 34.84 -32.82
N ASP A 77 17.42 34.83 -32.13
CA ASP A 77 16.39 35.87 -32.19
C ASP A 77 15.58 35.85 -30.88
N LEU A 78 15.51 37.02 -30.23
CA LEU A 78 14.78 37.20 -28.98
C LEU A 78 13.29 36.81 -29.10
N ARG A 79 12.66 37.14 -30.22
CA ARG A 79 11.24 36.77 -30.47
C ARG A 79 11.06 35.28 -30.54
N MET A 80 11.95 34.57 -31.25
CA MET A 80 11.90 33.11 -31.33
C MET A 80 12.14 32.44 -29.95
N GLY A 81 13.05 33.01 -29.14
CA GLY A 81 13.28 32.56 -27.78
C GLY A 81 12.05 32.66 -26.86
N ILE A 82 11.34 33.82 -26.93
CA ILE A 82 10.11 34.02 -26.13
C ILE A 82 9.01 33.04 -26.58
N VAL A 83 8.80 32.87 -27.86
CA VAL A 83 7.80 31.94 -28.39
C VAL A 83 8.12 30.51 -28.01
N ALA A 84 9.38 30.07 -28.14
CA ALA A 84 9.82 28.75 -27.74
C ALA A 84 9.62 28.50 -26.25
N PHE A 85 9.96 29.47 -25.39
CA PHE A 85 9.70 29.40 -23.95
C PHE A 85 8.21 29.19 -23.64
N LEU A 86 7.33 30.03 -24.23
CA LEU A 86 5.89 29.96 -23.95
C LEU A 86 5.27 28.65 -24.42
N ILE A 87 5.58 28.19 -25.62
CA ILE A 87 5.05 26.93 -26.15
C ILE A 87 5.50 25.76 -25.28
N ASN A 88 6.79 25.68 -24.97
CA ASN A 88 7.34 24.62 -24.16
C ASN A 88 6.75 24.61 -22.72
N PHE A 89 6.65 25.81 -22.14
CA PHE A 89 6.05 25.94 -20.79
C PHE A 89 4.59 25.47 -20.76
N VAL A 90 3.77 25.84 -21.74
CA VAL A 90 2.37 25.42 -21.83
C VAL A 90 2.26 23.89 -21.95
N ILE A 91 3.07 23.27 -22.81
CA ILE A 91 3.07 21.82 -23.01
C ILE A 91 3.45 21.10 -21.71
N LEU A 92 4.57 21.48 -21.09
CA LEU A 92 5.04 20.86 -19.85
C LEU A 92 4.08 21.10 -18.69
N PHE A 93 3.55 22.32 -18.56
CA PHE A 93 2.58 22.64 -17.52
C PHE A 93 1.30 21.79 -17.64
N THR A 94 0.81 21.61 -18.86
CA THR A 94 -0.36 20.76 -19.12
C THR A 94 -0.09 19.31 -18.76
N THR A 95 1.09 18.77 -19.08
CA THR A 95 1.45 17.38 -18.71
C THR A 95 1.57 17.20 -17.20
N VAL A 96 2.12 18.17 -16.48
CA VAL A 96 2.20 18.15 -15.00
C VAL A 96 0.81 18.15 -14.38
N ILE A 97 -0.12 18.98 -14.88
CA ILE A 97 -1.50 18.99 -14.37
C ILE A 97 -2.21 17.67 -14.62
N LEU A 98 -2.12 17.11 -15.84
CA LEU A 98 -2.72 15.81 -16.15
C LEU A 98 -2.19 14.71 -15.24
N LYS A 99 -0.87 14.65 -15.04
CA LYS A 99 -0.24 13.73 -14.12
C LYS A 99 -0.76 13.90 -12.68
N ALA A 100 -0.89 15.13 -12.21
CA ALA A 100 -1.42 15.44 -10.89
C ALA A 100 -2.84 14.93 -10.68
N ILE A 101 -3.72 15.12 -11.68
CA ILE A 101 -5.11 14.64 -11.63
C ILE A 101 -5.14 13.10 -11.57
N ILE A 102 -4.34 12.43 -12.41
CA ILE A 102 -4.25 10.97 -12.45
C ILE A 102 -3.73 10.44 -11.11
N THR A 103 -2.63 11.01 -10.59
CA THR A 103 -2.04 10.61 -9.32
C THR A 103 -3.01 10.82 -8.15
N LYS A 104 -3.71 11.95 -8.09
CA LYS A 104 -4.73 12.19 -7.06
C LYS A 104 -5.84 11.14 -7.11
N LYS A 105 -6.31 10.80 -8.31
CA LYS A 105 -7.33 9.76 -8.49
C LYS A 105 -6.80 8.39 -8.07
N GLN A 106 -5.54 8.08 -8.37
CA GLN A 106 -4.88 6.83 -7.96
C GLN A 106 -4.79 6.72 -6.43
N TYR A 107 -4.33 7.76 -5.73
CA TYR A 107 -4.23 7.79 -4.26
C TYR A 107 -5.57 7.58 -3.57
N ASN A 108 -6.65 8.13 -4.12
CA ASN A 108 -7.99 7.93 -3.56
C ASN A 108 -8.50 6.49 -3.66
N ASN A 109 -7.91 5.68 -4.56
CA ASN A 109 -8.29 4.29 -4.77
C ASN A 109 -7.38 3.28 -4.04
N PHE A 110 -6.29 3.77 -3.43
CA PHE A 110 -5.44 2.93 -2.58
C PHE A 110 -5.99 2.87 -1.16
N CYS A 111 -6.05 1.66 -0.60
CA CYS A 111 -6.46 1.42 0.77
C CYS A 111 -5.63 0.28 1.37
N TYR A 112 -5.22 0.50 2.62
CA TYR A 112 -4.53 -0.49 3.44
C TYR A 112 -5.38 -0.76 4.66
N ASP A 113 -6.08 -1.90 4.66
CA ASP A 113 -6.97 -2.31 5.74
C ASP A 113 -6.25 -3.29 6.66
N PHE A 114 -6.08 -2.91 7.92
CA PHE A 114 -5.49 -3.73 8.97
C PHE A 114 -6.59 -4.45 9.73
N TYR A 115 -6.59 -5.76 9.66
CA TYR A 115 -7.45 -6.67 10.40
C TYR A 115 -6.73 -7.18 11.65
N LYS A 116 -7.35 -8.07 12.39
CA LYS A 116 -6.75 -8.65 13.61
C LYS A 116 -5.51 -9.52 13.34
N THR A 117 -5.44 -10.21 12.20
CA THR A 117 -4.38 -11.19 11.89
C THR A 117 -3.63 -10.90 10.60
N LYS A 118 -4.12 -9.95 9.78
CA LYS A 118 -3.61 -9.67 8.45
C LYS A 118 -3.76 -8.21 8.06
N VAL A 119 -2.96 -7.78 7.07
CA VAL A 119 -3.13 -6.54 6.35
C VAL A 119 -3.52 -6.83 4.91
N VAL A 120 -4.49 -6.10 4.40
CA VAL A 120 -4.99 -6.21 3.02
C VAL A 120 -4.74 -4.89 2.30
N TYR A 121 -3.92 -4.94 1.26
CA TYR A 121 -3.71 -3.83 0.34
C TYR A 121 -4.68 -3.96 -0.83
N LYS A 122 -5.40 -2.89 -1.14
CA LYS A 122 -6.34 -2.81 -2.25
C LYS A 122 -6.00 -1.65 -3.17
N ASP A 123 -5.82 -1.95 -4.45
CA ASP A 123 -5.73 -0.96 -5.53
C ASP A 123 -6.92 -1.16 -6.46
N LYS A 124 -7.76 -0.13 -6.57
CA LYS A 124 -8.98 -0.14 -7.40
C LYS A 124 -8.89 0.84 -8.58
N PHE A 125 -7.70 1.35 -8.89
CA PHE A 125 -7.57 2.44 -9.87
C PHE A 125 -7.76 1.97 -11.32
N LEU A 126 -6.80 1.27 -11.89
CA LEU A 126 -6.85 0.77 -13.28
C LEU A 126 -7.00 -0.75 -13.33
N ASN A 127 -6.26 -1.44 -12.48
CA ASN A 127 -6.34 -2.88 -12.32
C ASN A 127 -6.75 -3.16 -10.88
N LEU A 128 -7.74 -4.06 -10.72
CA LEU A 128 -8.07 -4.53 -9.39
C LEU A 128 -6.93 -5.43 -8.90
N SER A 129 -6.17 -4.92 -7.93
CA SER A 129 -5.12 -5.69 -7.28
C SER A 129 -5.40 -5.73 -5.78
N GLU A 130 -5.50 -6.94 -5.25
CA GLU A 130 -5.64 -7.17 -3.82
C GLU A 130 -4.49 -8.07 -3.36
N LYS A 131 -3.77 -7.62 -2.33
CA LYS A 131 -2.66 -8.35 -1.73
C LYS A 131 -2.91 -8.49 -0.24
N GLU A 132 -2.97 -9.72 0.23
CA GLU A 132 -3.14 -10.07 1.63
C GLU A 132 -1.82 -10.56 2.22
N VAL A 133 -1.46 -10.06 3.40
CA VAL A 133 -0.28 -10.50 4.14
C VAL A 133 -0.65 -10.73 5.60
N LYS A 134 -0.46 -11.95 6.11
CA LYS A 134 -0.64 -12.29 7.52
C LYS A 134 0.51 -11.73 8.35
N TYR A 135 0.23 -11.21 9.55
CA TYR A 135 1.24 -10.58 10.42
C TYR A 135 2.40 -11.49 10.78
N LYS A 136 2.17 -12.80 10.90
CA LYS A 136 3.24 -13.79 11.15
C LYS A 136 4.36 -13.81 10.10
N TYR A 137 4.11 -13.26 8.92
CA TYR A 137 5.11 -13.15 7.86
C TYR A 137 5.80 -11.78 7.84
N ILE A 138 5.33 -10.82 8.63
CA ILE A 138 5.96 -9.51 8.78
C ILE A 138 7.15 -9.67 9.72
N ARG A 139 8.32 -9.35 9.22
CA ARG A 139 9.59 -9.47 9.94
C ARG A 139 9.97 -8.18 10.64
N GLU A 140 9.70 -7.06 9.96
CA GLU A 140 10.13 -5.74 10.42
C GLU A 140 9.17 -4.67 9.92
N ILE A 141 8.96 -3.64 10.75
CA ILE A 141 8.21 -2.45 10.38
C ILE A 141 9.16 -1.27 10.47
N THR A 142 9.33 -0.55 9.37
CA THR A 142 10.18 0.64 9.32
C THR A 142 9.38 1.86 8.93
N MET A 143 9.55 2.94 9.66
CA MET A 143 9.06 4.27 9.27
C MET A 143 10.20 5.04 8.60
N ARG A 144 9.90 5.65 7.46
CA ARG A 144 10.85 6.49 6.72
C ARG A 144 10.22 7.83 6.39
N GLN A 145 10.97 8.89 6.65
CA GLN A 145 10.52 10.24 6.38
C GLN A 145 11.68 11.06 5.80
N THR A 146 11.51 11.56 4.58
CA THR A 146 12.48 12.48 3.98
C THR A 146 12.30 13.89 4.53
N PHE A 147 13.30 14.76 4.36
CA PHE A 147 13.22 16.16 4.81
C PHE A 147 11.97 16.86 4.25
N VAL A 148 11.69 16.69 2.95
CA VAL A 148 10.54 17.30 2.29
C VAL A 148 9.23 16.70 2.82
N GLN A 149 9.15 15.38 2.99
CA GLN A 149 7.97 14.74 3.60
C GLN A 149 7.70 15.27 5.01
N ARG A 150 8.75 15.51 5.81
CA ARG A 150 8.63 16.05 7.16
C ARG A 150 7.99 17.43 7.16
N TYR A 151 8.38 18.32 6.23
CA TYR A 151 7.77 19.64 6.09
C TYR A 151 6.27 19.57 5.79
N PHE A 152 5.83 18.56 5.00
CA PHE A 152 4.41 18.36 4.67
C PHE A 152 3.67 17.42 5.63
N ASN A 153 4.30 17.01 6.74
CA ASN A 153 3.76 16.03 7.70
C ASN A 153 3.34 14.71 7.04
N LEU A 154 4.16 14.24 6.10
CA LEU A 154 4.01 12.98 5.40
C LEU A 154 5.14 12.02 5.77
N GLY A 155 4.93 10.72 5.52
CA GLY A 155 5.99 9.72 5.63
C GLY A 155 5.55 8.39 5.02
N ASP A 156 6.49 7.46 4.94
CA ASP A 156 6.29 6.12 4.40
C ASP A 156 6.43 5.09 5.52
N ILE A 157 5.59 4.06 5.51
CA ILE A 157 5.69 2.91 6.39
C ILE A 157 5.95 1.69 5.52
N ILE A 158 6.98 0.91 5.85
CA ILE A 158 7.39 -0.25 5.10
C ILE A 158 7.26 -1.47 6.02
N LEU A 159 6.44 -2.44 5.60
CA LEU A 159 6.26 -3.73 6.26
C LEU A 159 7.08 -4.77 5.50
N PHE A 160 8.24 -5.16 6.03
CA PHE A 160 9.08 -6.17 5.41
C PHE A 160 8.55 -7.57 5.70
N THR A 161 8.52 -8.42 4.67
CA THR A 161 8.08 -9.81 4.76
C THR A 161 9.19 -10.79 4.40
N ASN A 162 9.06 -12.04 4.85
CA ASN A 162 10.03 -13.10 4.53
C ASN A 162 9.91 -13.62 3.07
N ALA A 163 8.94 -13.16 2.30
CA ALA A 163 8.76 -13.62 0.92
C ALA A 163 9.78 -12.94 0.00
N GLU A 164 10.79 -13.66 -0.40
CA GLU A 164 11.73 -13.32 -1.48
C GLU A 164 11.03 -13.44 -2.84
N ASN A 165 10.10 -12.58 -3.16
CA ASN A 165 9.52 -12.54 -4.49
C ASN A 165 9.97 -11.27 -5.23
N SER A 166 10.17 -11.42 -6.54
CA SER A 166 10.71 -10.45 -7.51
C SER A 166 10.06 -9.05 -7.54
N TYR A 167 9.08 -8.78 -6.72
CA TYR A 167 8.31 -7.52 -6.65
C TYR A 167 8.50 -6.71 -5.36
N GLY A 168 9.68 -6.78 -4.74
CA GLY A 168 10.01 -6.01 -3.55
C GLY A 168 9.54 -6.67 -2.25
N ASN A 169 10.42 -6.66 -1.25
CA ASN A 169 10.27 -7.36 0.02
C ASN A 169 9.24 -6.66 0.94
N GLY A 170 7.93 -6.74 0.64
CA GLY A 170 6.93 -6.27 1.59
C GLY A 170 5.83 -5.35 1.04
N ILE A 171 5.11 -4.71 1.95
CA ILE A 171 4.08 -3.71 1.66
C ILE A 171 4.65 -2.34 2.01
N ARG A 172 4.66 -1.42 1.05
CA ARG A 172 5.03 -0.02 1.27
C ARG A 172 3.79 0.85 1.24
N ILE A 173 3.51 1.50 2.35
CA ILE A 173 2.45 2.50 2.51
C ILE A 173 3.11 3.86 2.34
N VAL A 174 2.81 4.55 1.24
CA VAL A 174 3.50 5.80 0.87
C VAL A 174 2.70 7.02 1.28
N ASN A 175 3.41 8.09 1.62
CA ASN A 175 2.84 9.42 1.87
C ASN A 175 1.66 9.40 2.86
N VAL A 176 1.85 8.73 3.99
CA VAL A 176 0.88 8.70 5.09
C VAL A 176 0.97 10.00 5.87
N GLU A 177 -0.16 10.63 6.14
CA GLU A 177 -0.26 11.80 7.01
C GLU A 177 -0.16 11.37 8.49
N ASN A 178 0.48 12.20 9.33
CA ASN A 178 0.74 11.89 10.74
C ASN A 178 1.40 10.50 10.93
N VAL A 179 2.43 10.26 10.14
CA VAL A 179 3.08 8.93 10.02
C VAL A 179 3.53 8.34 11.36
N GLU A 180 3.93 9.16 12.32
CA GLU A 180 4.39 8.70 13.65
C GLU A 180 3.26 8.03 14.44
N ASP A 181 2.06 8.62 14.43
CA ASP A 181 0.90 8.09 15.15
C ASP A 181 0.37 6.83 14.48
N ILE A 182 0.29 6.86 13.15
CA ILE A 182 -0.10 5.69 12.35
C ILE A 182 0.90 4.53 12.55
N TYR A 183 2.20 4.83 12.58
CA TYR A 183 3.24 3.83 12.85
C TYR A 183 3.09 3.19 14.23
N LYS A 184 2.84 3.99 15.29
CA LYS A 184 2.60 3.48 16.65
C LYS A 184 1.35 2.57 16.68
N ASN A 185 0.27 2.99 16.03
CA ASN A 185 -0.97 2.22 15.96
C ASN A 185 -0.75 0.89 15.21
N ILE A 186 -0.07 0.90 14.06
CA ILE A 186 0.26 -0.31 13.32
C ILE A 186 1.11 -1.26 14.18
N LYS A 187 2.12 -0.72 14.87
CA LYS A 187 2.99 -1.50 15.74
C LYS A 187 2.22 -2.16 16.89
N SER A 188 1.25 -1.45 17.48
CA SER A 188 0.40 -2.03 18.54
C SER A 188 -0.53 -3.14 18.02
N ILE A 189 -1.04 -3.01 16.79
CA ILE A 189 -1.91 -4.02 16.16
C ILE A 189 -1.12 -5.30 15.83
N ILE A 190 0.11 -5.14 15.31
CA ILE A 190 0.93 -6.28 14.87
C ILE A 190 1.66 -6.95 16.05
N ASN A 191 1.70 -6.32 17.24
CA ASN A 191 2.38 -6.84 18.46
C ASN A 191 3.89 -7.11 18.27
N ILE A 192 4.59 -6.23 17.56
CA ILE A 192 6.05 -6.26 17.37
C ILE A 192 6.74 -5.17 18.19
#